data_fa30c88c8886c9d86fbfc8da5da4484f
#
_entry.id   fa30c88c8886c9d86fbfc8da5da4484f
#
_cell.length_a   1.000
_cell.length_b   1.000
_cell.length_c   1.000
_cell.angle_alpha   90.00
_cell.angle_beta   90.00
_cell.angle_gamma   90.00
#
_symmetry.space_group_name_H-M   'P 1'
#
loop_
_entity.id
_entity.type
_entity.pdbx_description
1 polymer ?
#
loop_
_entity_poly.entity_id
_entity_poly.type
_entity_poly.pdbx_seq_one_letter_code
_entity_poly.pdbx_strand_id
1 'polypeptide(L)'
;MLKFLNQIINGDCLEEIKKIPDKSFDLVFADPPYNMQIGEKLKRPDNSKVHGVNDKWDQFLNFKHYDEFSKEWLKECKRILKDNGSMWVIGTYHNIFRLGYHIQNLNYWILNDVIWRKNNPMPNFKGTRFTNAHETLIWASKSKKSKYTFNYLSLIHI
;
A
#
# COMPACT_ATOMS: atom_id res chain seq x y z
N MET A 1 18.88 -0.71 16.32
CA MET A 1 18.13 -1.72 15.54
C MET A 1 17.42 -2.76 16.41
N LEU A 2 18.04 -3.34 17.44
CA LEU A 2 17.42 -4.36 18.31
C LEU A 2 16.06 -3.96 18.92
N LYS A 3 15.86 -2.68 19.25
CA LYS A 3 14.57 -2.19 19.80
C LYS A 3 13.37 -2.26 18.84
N PHE A 4 13.60 -2.46 17.54
CA PHE A 4 12.54 -2.58 16.53
C PHE A 4 12.32 -4.03 16.07
N LEU A 5 13.11 -4.98 16.58
CA LEU A 5 13.03 -6.38 16.18
C LEU A 5 11.86 -7.06 16.90
N ASN A 6 10.99 -7.73 16.11
CA ASN A 6 9.82 -8.45 16.61
C ASN A 6 8.87 -7.58 17.48
N GLN A 7 8.70 -6.31 17.11
CA GLN A 7 7.83 -5.37 17.82
C GLN A 7 6.61 -5.01 16.98
N ILE A 8 5.49 -4.82 17.66
CA ILE A 8 4.31 -4.13 17.12
C ILE A 8 4.36 -2.71 17.68
N ILE A 9 4.39 -1.72 16.79
CA ILE A 9 4.45 -0.31 17.16
C ILE A 9 3.11 0.31 16.79
N ASN A 10 2.40 0.80 17.80
CA ASN A 10 1.16 1.54 17.61
C ASN A 10 1.44 3.05 17.70
N GLY A 11 1.17 3.77 16.60
CA GLY A 11 1.41 5.20 16.52
C GLY A 11 1.21 5.76 15.11
N ASP A 12 1.43 7.05 14.94
CA ASP A 12 1.48 7.67 13.62
C ASP A 12 2.67 7.14 12.84
N CYS A 13 2.39 6.56 11.66
CA CYS A 13 3.43 5.91 10.87
C CYS A 13 4.54 6.88 10.43
N LEU A 14 4.22 8.15 10.16
CA LEU A 14 5.22 9.16 9.77
C LEU A 14 6.15 9.51 10.94
N GLU A 15 5.64 9.50 12.16
CA GLU A 15 6.46 9.75 13.35
C GLU A 15 7.28 8.52 13.77
N GLU A 16 6.68 7.34 13.69
CA GLU A 16 7.37 6.11 14.13
C GLU A 16 8.47 5.68 13.14
N ILE A 17 8.22 5.80 11.83
CA ILE A 17 9.20 5.41 10.80
C ILE A 17 10.47 6.27 10.85
N LYS A 18 10.37 7.55 11.25
CA LYS A 18 11.51 8.46 11.41
C LYS A 18 12.51 8.01 12.51
N LYS A 19 12.04 7.25 13.49
CA LYS A 19 12.87 6.71 14.58
C LYS A 19 13.71 5.50 14.14
N ILE A 20 13.41 4.92 12.98
CA ILE A 20 14.10 3.76 12.44
C ILE A 20 15.37 4.23 11.71
N PRO A 21 16.53 3.62 11.99
CA PRO A 21 17.78 3.97 11.30
C PRO A 21 17.71 3.71 9.80
N ASP A 22 18.51 4.44 9.04
CA ASP A 22 18.67 4.22 7.59
C ASP A 22 19.13 2.79 7.29
N LYS A 23 18.75 2.28 6.13
CA LYS A 23 19.23 0.98 5.60
C LYS A 23 19.09 -0.18 6.59
N SER A 24 17.97 -0.24 7.30
CA SER A 24 17.73 -1.22 8.36
C SER A 24 17.03 -2.48 7.87
N PHE A 25 16.20 -2.38 6.85
CA PHE A 25 15.31 -3.45 6.41
C PHE A 25 15.62 -3.95 5.00
N ASP A 26 15.46 -5.25 4.80
CA ASP A 26 15.58 -5.90 3.50
C ASP A 26 14.28 -5.82 2.71
N LEU A 27 13.14 -5.76 3.42
CA LEU A 27 11.80 -5.73 2.84
C LEU A 27 10.91 -4.76 3.62
N VAL A 28 10.11 -3.99 2.89
CA VAL A 28 8.95 -3.27 3.40
C VAL A 28 7.71 -3.80 2.71
N PHE A 29 6.70 -4.19 3.48
CA PHE A 29 5.35 -4.45 2.98
C PHE A 29 4.41 -3.38 3.55
N ALA A 30 3.75 -2.62 2.70
CA ALA A 30 2.91 -1.50 3.09
C ALA A 30 1.47 -1.70 2.63
N ASP A 31 0.54 -1.53 3.58
CA ASP A 31 -0.90 -1.44 3.35
C ASP A 31 -1.38 -0.06 3.84
N PRO A 32 -1.19 0.99 3.02
CA PRO A 32 -1.46 2.36 3.42
C PRO A 32 -2.95 2.67 3.40
N PRO A 33 -3.39 3.82 3.99
CA PRO A 33 -4.75 4.33 3.80
C PRO A 33 -5.13 4.38 2.32
N TYR A 34 -6.36 3.97 1.99
CA TYR A 34 -6.84 3.93 0.61
C TYR A 34 -7.57 5.20 0.18
N ASN A 35 -7.82 6.10 1.12
CA ASN A 35 -8.65 7.29 0.92
C ASN A 35 -10.03 6.91 0.35
N MET A 36 -10.59 5.82 0.87
CA MET A 36 -11.90 5.33 0.48
C MET A 36 -13.00 6.21 1.09
N GLN A 37 -13.32 7.33 0.46
CA GLN A 37 -14.42 8.20 0.86
C GLN A 37 -15.76 7.52 0.54
N ILE A 38 -16.10 6.50 1.33
CA ILE A 38 -17.40 5.84 1.25
C ILE A 38 -18.38 6.71 2.03
N GLY A 39 -19.23 7.44 1.32
CA GLY A 39 -20.24 8.27 1.95
C GLY A 39 -21.18 7.44 2.85
N GLU A 40 -21.63 8.04 3.96
CA GLU A 40 -22.51 7.44 4.99
C GLU A 40 -23.83 6.81 4.48
N LYS A 41 -24.15 6.97 3.21
CA LYS A 41 -25.44 6.58 2.60
C LYS A 41 -25.42 5.26 1.85
N LEU A 42 -24.36 4.47 1.95
CA LEU A 42 -24.33 3.17 1.25
C LEU A 42 -25.25 2.18 1.97
N LYS A 43 -26.29 1.73 1.28
CA LYS A 43 -27.23 0.72 1.76
C LYS A 43 -27.11 -0.54 0.90
N ARG A 44 -27.27 -1.71 1.52
CA ARG A 44 -27.47 -2.97 0.80
C ARG A 44 -28.86 -3.03 0.18
N PRO A 45 -29.12 -3.98 -0.74
CA PRO A 45 -30.45 -4.16 -1.33
C PRO A 45 -31.58 -4.40 -0.32
N ASP A 46 -31.24 -4.94 0.84
CA ASP A 46 -32.15 -5.17 1.97
C ASP A 46 -32.36 -3.93 2.87
N ASN A 47 -31.92 -2.75 2.42
CA ASN A 47 -31.91 -1.49 3.16
C ASN A 47 -31.02 -1.45 4.42
N SER A 48 -30.29 -2.49 4.74
CA SER A 48 -29.31 -2.45 5.83
C SER A 48 -28.15 -1.51 5.49
N LYS A 49 -27.65 -0.78 6.50
CA LYS A 49 -26.51 0.13 6.31
C LYS A 49 -25.22 -0.67 6.07
N VAL A 50 -24.45 -0.25 5.09
CA VAL A 50 -23.06 -0.72 4.96
C VAL A 50 -22.21 0.15 5.86
N HIS A 51 -21.59 -0.45 6.86
CA HIS A 51 -20.55 0.21 7.64
C HIS A 51 -19.28 0.26 6.75
N GLY A 52 -19.06 1.40 6.09
CA GLY A 52 -17.81 1.67 5.40
C GLY A 52 -16.72 2.06 6.39
N VAL A 53 -15.47 2.04 5.95
CA VAL A 53 -14.36 2.59 6.73
C VAL A 53 -14.57 4.10 6.83
N ASN A 54 -14.93 4.57 8.03
CA ASN A 54 -15.13 5.99 8.35
C ASN A 54 -14.06 6.48 9.32
N ASP A 55 -12.96 5.76 9.42
CA ASP A 55 -11.87 6.08 10.33
C ASP A 55 -11.14 7.34 9.88
N LYS A 56 -10.82 8.21 10.83
CA LYS A 56 -10.15 9.49 10.55
C LYS A 56 -8.81 9.33 9.84
N TRP A 57 -8.13 8.21 10.08
CA TRP A 57 -6.82 7.92 9.46
C TRP A 57 -6.92 7.59 7.96
N ASP A 58 -8.11 7.19 7.44
CA ASP A 58 -8.35 6.96 6.00
C ASP A 58 -9.09 8.13 5.32
N GLN A 59 -9.19 9.28 5.99
CA GLN A 59 -9.87 10.45 5.46
C GLN A 59 -8.88 11.59 5.19
N PHE A 60 -8.80 12.01 3.94
CA PHE A 60 -7.99 13.14 3.51
C PHE A 60 -8.87 14.25 2.96
N LEU A 61 -8.52 15.50 3.23
CA LEU A 61 -9.29 16.67 2.79
C LEU A 61 -9.43 16.72 1.26
N ASN A 62 -8.39 16.33 0.55
CA ASN A 62 -8.34 16.30 -0.91
C ASN A 62 -7.18 15.42 -1.39
N PHE A 63 -7.10 15.20 -2.68
CA PHE A 63 -6.01 14.39 -3.26
C PHE A 63 -4.62 14.99 -3.10
N LYS A 64 -4.47 16.30 -3.04
CA LYS A 64 -3.18 16.93 -2.77
C LYS A 64 -2.65 16.52 -1.41
N HIS A 65 -3.49 16.56 -0.39
CA HIS A 65 -3.13 16.17 0.96
C HIS A 65 -2.80 14.67 1.05
N TYR A 66 -3.56 13.82 0.33
CA TYR A 66 -3.25 12.40 0.21
C TYR A 66 -1.90 12.15 -0.47
N ASP A 67 -1.60 12.91 -1.53
CA ASP A 67 -0.35 12.79 -2.28
C ASP A 67 0.86 13.23 -1.43
N GLU A 68 0.73 14.31 -0.66
CA GLU A 68 1.76 14.76 0.29
C GLU A 68 2.06 13.69 1.35
N PHE A 69 1.03 13.13 1.97
CA PHE A 69 1.15 12.03 2.90
C PHE A 69 1.82 10.80 2.24
N SER A 70 1.34 10.41 1.05
CA SER A 70 1.85 9.24 0.33
C SER A 70 3.33 9.39 -0.04
N LYS A 71 3.72 10.57 -0.51
CA LYS A 71 5.12 10.89 -0.83
C LYS A 71 6.02 10.82 0.40
N GLU A 72 5.54 11.30 1.54
CA GLU A 72 6.32 11.34 2.79
C GLU A 72 6.64 9.92 3.29
N TRP A 73 5.63 9.06 3.48
CA TRP A 73 5.89 7.71 3.97
C TRP A 73 6.67 6.86 2.96
N LEU A 74 6.44 7.02 1.65
CA LEU A 74 7.21 6.33 0.62
C LEU A 74 8.69 6.74 0.65
N LYS A 75 8.97 8.03 0.86
CA LYS A 75 10.34 8.53 1.02
C LYS A 75 11.04 7.91 2.23
N GLU A 76 10.33 7.83 3.36
CA GLU A 76 10.86 7.21 4.57
C GLU A 76 11.05 5.70 4.41
N CYS A 77 10.13 4.99 3.76
CA CYS A 77 10.32 3.59 3.39
C CYS A 77 11.60 3.39 2.56
N LYS A 78 11.86 4.28 1.61
CA LYS A 78 13.08 4.24 0.81
C LYS A 78 14.34 4.44 1.66
N ARG A 79 14.29 5.35 2.64
CA ARG A 79 15.40 5.63 3.55
C ARG A 79 15.77 4.39 4.38
N ILE A 80 14.76 3.74 4.99
CA ILE A 80 14.97 2.58 5.88
C ILE A 80 15.32 1.29 5.12
N LEU A 81 15.00 1.17 3.83
CA LEU A 81 15.40 0.04 3.01
C LEU A 81 16.91 0.01 2.80
N LYS A 82 17.52 -1.16 2.91
CA LYS A 82 18.89 -1.42 2.45
C LYS A 82 19.02 -1.18 0.95
N ASP A 83 20.24 -1.05 0.44
CA ASP A 83 20.47 -0.75 -0.98
C ASP A 83 19.95 -1.86 -1.92
N ASN A 84 19.92 -3.10 -1.45
CA ASN A 84 19.36 -4.26 -2.15
C ASN A 84 17.95 -4.62 -1.67
N GLY A 85 17.34 -3.76 -0.84
CA GLY A 85 15.99 -3.97 -0.33
C GLY A 85 14.91 -3.78 -1.38
N SER A 86 13.76 -4.37 -1.12
CA SER A 86 12.56 -4.24 -1.94
C SER A 86 11.34 -3.83 -1.14
N MET A 87 10.34 -3.30 -1.84
CA MET A 87 9.08 -2.84 -1.26
C MET A 87 7.91 -3.47 -2.00
N TRP A 88 6.91 -3.87 -1.23
CA TRP A 88 5.58 -4.21 -1.72
C TRP A 88 4.57 -3.22 -1.18
N VAL A 89 3.74 -2.69 -2.04
CA VAL A 89 2.65 -1.79 -1.66
C VAL A 89 1.36 -2.32 -2.22
N ILE A 90 0.39 -2.59 -1.35
CA ILE A 90 -0.95 -3.01 -1.76
C ILE A 90 -1.89 -1.80 -1.85
N GLY A 91 -2.83 -1.86 -2.76
CA GLY A 91 -3.87 -0.84 -2.90
C GLY A 91 -5.00 -1.27 -3.83
N THR A 92 -6.05 -0.48 -3.79
CA THR A 92 -7.19 -0.61 -4.69
C THR A 92 -7.09 0.38 -5.85
N TYR A 93 -8.05 0.33 -6.79
CA TYR A 93 -8.16 1.31 -7.87
C TYR A 93 -8.34 2.77 -7.37
N HIS A 94 -8.67 2.99 -6.08
CA HIS A 94 -8.78 4.33 -5.50
C HIS A 94 -7.43 5.02 -5.33
N ASN A 95 -6.39 4.26 -4.99
CA ASN A 95 -5.11 4.82 -4.59
C ASN A 95 -3.90 4.30 -5.36
N ILE A 96 -3.95 3.08 -5.91
CA ILE A 96 -2.76 2.41 -6.45
C ILE A 96 -2.07 3.19 -7.57
N PHE A 97 -2.83 3.86 -8.44
CA PHE A 97 -2.26 4.66 -9.53
C PHE A 97 -1.50 5.88 -9.01
N ARG A 98 -1.99 6.51 -7.92
CA ARG A 98 -1.29 7.63 -7.27
C ARG A 98 -0.02 7.15 -6.57
N LEU A 99 -0.09 6.02 -5.88
CA LEU A 99 1.07 5.39 -5.24
C LEU A 99 2.12 5.02 -6.29
N GLY A 100 1.73 4.42 -7.41
CA GLY A 100 2.62 4.11 -8.53
C GLY A 100 3.33 5.35 -9.08
N TYR A 101 2.61 6.45 -9.25
CA TYR A 101 3.18 7.73 -9.65
C TYR A 101 4.26 8.23 -8.66
N HIS A 102 3.97 8.21 -7.36
CA HIS A 102 4.94 8.65 -6.34
C HIS A 102 6.14 7.70 -6.22
N ILE A 103 5.92 6.38 -6.33
CA ILE A 103 6.98 5.36 -6.34
C ILE A 103 7.99 5.66 -7.47
N GLN A 104 7.51 5.94 -8.69
CA GLN A 104 8.37 6.28 -9.81
C GLN A 104 9.10 7.61 -9.61
N ASN A 105 8.40 8.67 -9.16
CA ASN A 105 9.01 9.98 -8.91
C ASN A 105 10.06 9.97 -7.78
N LEU A 106 9.94 9.07 -6.84
CA LEU A 106 10.94 8.84 -5.80
C LEU A 106 12.11 7.96 -6.29
N ASN A 107 12.16 7.63 -7.59
CA ASN A 107 13.21 6.80 -8.18
C ASN A 107 13.33 5.40 -7.54
N TYR A 108 12.22 4.80 -7.15
CA TYR A 108 12.14 3.36 -7.02
C TYR A 108 12.13 2.72 -8.40
N TRP A 109 12.53 1.48 -8.49
CA TRP A 109 12.45 0.70 -9.72
C TRP A 109 11.34 -0.33 -9.60
N ILE A 110 10.20 -0.11 -10.29
CA ILE A 110 9.08 -1.06 -10.29
C ILE A 110 9.51 -2.30 -11.03
N LEU A 111 9.34 -3.44 -10.39
CA LEU A 111 9.67 -4.77 -10.91
C LEU A 111 8.44 -5.42 -11.55
N ASN A 112 7.33 -5.44 -10.81
CA ASN A 112 6.04 -5.98 -11.27
C ASN A 112 4.87 -5.26 -10.58
N ASP A 113 3.72 -5.33 -11.23
CA ASP A 113 2.41 -5.31 -10.60
C ASP A 113 1.91 -6.75 -10.44
N VAL A 114 1.29 -7.02 -9.31
CA VAL A 114 0.75 -8.34 -8.97
C VAL A 114 -0.72 -8.18 -8.61
N ILE A 115 -1.56 -9.04 -9.17
CA ILE A 115 -3.01 -9.01 -8.92
C ILE A 115 -3.36 -10.04 -7.84
N TRP A 116 -3.88 -9.56 -6.74
CA TRP A 116 -4.51 -10.40 -5.73
C TRP A 116 -6.01 -10.52 -6.02
N ARG A 117 -6.42 -11.63 -6.63
CA ARG A 117 -7.82 -11.91 -6.93
C ARG A 117 -8.59 -12.28 -5.67
N LYS A 118 -9.70 -11.60 -5.41
CA LYS A 118 -10.60 -11.88 -4.29
C LYS A 118 -11.56 -13.01 -4.67
N ASN A 119 -11.73 -14.00 -3.79
CA ASN A 119 -12.71 -15.07 -3.98
C ASN A 119 -14.13 -14.62 -3.65
N ASN A 120 -14.28 -13.65 -2.75
CA ASN A 120 -15.56 -13.10 -2.26
C ASN A 120 -15.60 -11.58 -2.37
N PRO A 121 -15.49 -11.01 -3.58
CA PRO A 121 -15.51 -9.56 -3.74
C PRO A 121 -16.87 -8.99 -3.31
N MET A 122 -16.86 -7.79 -2.72
CA MET A 122 -18.09 -7.09 -2.39
C MET A 122 -18.84 -6.72 -3.69
N PRO A 123 -20.10 -7.14 -3.84
CA PRO A 123 -20.86 -6.86 -5.06
C PRO A 123 -21.13 -5.36 -5.21
N ASN A 124 -21.28 -4.93 -6.46
CA ASN A 124 -21.79 -3.60 -6.75
C ASN A 124 -23.31 -3.59 -6.58
N PHE A 125 -23.79 -3.17 -5.41
CA PHE A 125 -25.23 -3.17 -5.07
C PHE A 125 -26.10 -2.32 -5.99
N LYS A 126 -25.56 -1.30 -6.65
CA LYS A 126 -26.30 -0.45 -7.58
C LYS A 126 -26.36 -1.00 -9.01
N GLY A 127 -25.59 -2.02 -9.34
CA GLY A 127 -25.52 -2.58 -10.69
C GLY A 127 -25.03 -1.61 -11.77
N THR A 128 -24.32 -0.54 -11.40
CA THR A 128 -23.93 0.55 -12.31
C THR A 128 -22.48 0.46 -12.80
N ARG A 129 -21.70 -0.50 -12.31
CA ARG A 129 -20.30 -0.75 -12.70
C ARG A 129 -19.92 -2.19 -12.40
N PHE A 130 -18.77 -2.62 -12.91
CA PHE A 130 -18.23 -3.94 -12.59
C PHE A 130 -17.88 -4.08 -11.11
N THR A 131 -17.98 -5.29 -10.58
CA THR A 131 -17.50 -5.64 -9.25
C THR A 131 -15.98 -5.56 -9.22
N ASN A 132 -15.42 -4.86 -8.22
CA ASN A 132 -13.98 -4.84 -8.01
C ASN A 132 -13.54 -6.13 -7.31
N ALA A 133 -13.00 -7.09 -8.08
CA ALA A 133 -12.66 -8.43 -7.61
C ALA A 133 -11.17 -8.65 -7.38
N HIS A 134 -10.36 -7.59 -7.30
CA HIS A 134 -8.93 -7.70 -7.04
C HIS A 134 -8.39 -6.51 -6.26
N GLU A 135 -7.21 -6.71 -5.72
CA GLU A 135 -6.30 -5.68 -5.26
C GLU A 135 -5.03 -5.73 -6.10
N THR A 136 -4.35 -4.62 -6.22
CA THR A 136 -3.08 -4.53 -6.94
C THR A 136 -1.94 -4.35 -5.95
N LEU A 137 -0.88 -5.13 -6.10
CA LEU A 137 0.36 -4.94 -5.36
C LEU A 137 1.44 -4.45 -6.33
N ILE A 138 2.12 -3.38 -5.97
CA ILE A 138 3.32 -2.92 -6.68
C ILE A 138 4.53 -3.50 -5.96
N TRP A 139 5.35 -4.27 -6.67
CA TRP A 139 6.66 -4.70 -6.21
C TRP A 139 7.74 -3.83 -6.83
N ALA A 140 8.55 -3.22 -5.99
CA ALA A 140 9.60 -2.31 -6.42
C ALA A 140 10.90 -2.54 -5.64
N SER A 141 12.04 -2.44 -6.31
CA SER A 141 13.33 -2.36 -5.65
C SER A 141 13.67 -0.90 -5.30
N LYS A 142 14.57 -0.71 -4.34
CA LYS A 142 15.00 0.62 -3.90
C LYS A 142 15.52 1.50 -5.04
N SER A 143 16.16 0.88 -6.04
CA SER A 143 16.66 1.55 -7.24
C SER A 143 16.85 0.55 -8.37
N LYS A 144 17.05 1.05 -9.59
CA LYS A 144 17.40 0.21 -10.77
C LYS A 144 18.67 -0.61 -10.58
N LYS A 145 19.59 -0.18 -9.69
CA LYS A 145 20.86 -0.86 -9.43
C LYS A 145 20.78 -1.88 -8.30
N SER A 146 19.67 -1.96 -7.59
CA SER A 146 19.49 -2.88 -6.45
C SER A 146 19.54 -4.33 -6.91
N LYS A 147 20.30 -5.15 -6.16
CA LYS A 147 20.38 -6.61 -6.34
C LYS A 147 19.42 -7.28 -5.36
N TYR A 148 18.11 -7.15 -5.62
CA TYR A 148 17.07 -7.72 -4.77
C TYR A 148 17.07 -9.25 -4.82
N THR A 149 16.61 -9.89 -3.75
CA THR A 149 16.48 -11.35 -3.69
C THR A 149 15.21 -11.79 -4.41
N PHE A 150 15.34 -12.74 -5.33
CA PHE A 150 14.25 -13.39 -6.02
C PHE A 150 14.54 -14.89 -6.20
N ASN A 151 13.73 -15.72 -5.56
CA ASN A 151 13.92 -17.18 -5.59
C ASN A 151 13.14 -17.81 -6.77
N TYR A 152 13.64 -17.61 -7.97
CA TYR A 152 12.97 -18.07 -9.20
C TYR A 152 12.64 -19.57 -9.18
N LEU A 153 13.55 -20.40 -8.68
CA LEU A 153 13.34 -21.85 -8.66
C LEU A 153 12.18 -22.28 -7.76
N SER A 154 11.84 -21.51 -6.73
CA SER A 154 10.69 -21.83 -5.88
C SER A 154 9.33 -21.60 -6.58
N LEU A 155 9.30 -20.84 -7.67
CA LEU A 155 8.10 -20.56 -8.44
C LEU A 155 7.80 -21.61 -9.52
N ILE A 156 8.79 -22.40 -9.93
CA ILE A 156 8.59 -23.45 -10.96
C ILE A 156 7.89 -24.70 -10.37
N HIS A 157 7.78 -24.80 -9.07
CA HIS A 157 7.17 -25.91 -8.36
C HIS A 157 5.76 -25.61 -7.79
N ILE A 158 5.17 -24.48 -8.18
CA ILE A 158 3.80 -24.12 -7.77
C ILE A 158 2.80 -24.60 -8.79
#